data_59590cab7c2657c08716564e08f5e881
#
_entry.id   59590cab7c2657c08716564e08f5e881
#
_cell.length_a   1.000
_cell.length_b   1.000
_cell.length_c   1.000
_cell.angle_alpha   90.00
_cell.angle_beta   90.00
_cell.angle_gamma   90.00
#
_symmetry.space_group_name_H-M   'P 1'
#
loop_
_entity.id
_entity.type
_entity.pdbx_description
1 polymer ?
#
loop_
_entity_poly.entity_id
_entity_poly.type
_entity_poly.pdbx_seq_one_letter_code
_entity_poly.pdbx_strand_id
1 'polypeptide(L)'
;GDVYKRQDLISGKTRSSSGSIRYNNKELTKMREHEIVRAGIGRKFQTPSIYEKLSVYENLEISYPWGRTVFGSLKFSRTKEVIDRINEVAEQIFLVDMLETEAELLSHGQKQWLEIGMLLVQNPELIMLDEPVAGMTAKEREATAALLEKIAKERSIIIIEHDMDFVAKIADQVTVLHLGKILKEGSMDEVRSDPVVQEVYLGH
;
A
#
# COMPACT_ATOMS: atom_id res chain seq x y z
N GLY A 1 7.46 -5.27 -15.70
CA GLY A 1 6.76 -6.38 -15.89
C GLY A 1 6.47 -7.44 -14.82
N ASP A 2 7.47 -8.14 -14.28
CA ASP A 2 7.25 -9.37 -13.50
C ASP A 2 6.79 -9.12 -12.05
N VAL A 3 7.16 -8.01 -11.49
CA VAL A 3 6.83 -7.62 -10.11
C VAL A 3 5.34 -7.31 -9.99
N TYR A 4 4.76 -6.62 -10.96
CA TYR A 4 3.33 -6.31 -11.03
C TYR A 4 2.46 -7.58 -11.10
N LYS A 5 2.93 -8.62 -11.78
CA LYS A 5 2.23 -9.90 -11.86
C LYS A 5 2.09 -10.56 -10.49
N ARG A 6 3.09 -10.45 -9.60
CA ARG A 6 3.00 -11.03 -8.25
C ARG A 6 1.97 -10.32 -7.37
N GLN A 7 1.93 -8.99 -7.40
CA GLN A 7 0.88 -8.24 -6.69
C GLN A 7 -0.51 -8.59 -7.22
N ASP A 8 -0.65 -8.69 -8.54
CA ASP A 8 -1.91 -9.07 -9.18
C ASP A 8 -2.36 -10.46 -8.78
N LEU A 9 -1.41 -11.40 -8.57
CA LEU A 9 -1.69 -12.73 -8.05
C LEU A 9 -2.11 -12.72 -6.58
N ILE A 10 -1.39 -11.97 -5.71
CA ILE A 10 -1.70 -11.88 -4.28
C ILE A 10 -3.05 -11.20 -4.05
N SER A 11 -3.37 -10.17 -4.84
CA SER A 11 -4.64 -9.44 -4.73
C SER A 11 -5.82 -10.11 -5.42
N GLY A 12 -5.59 -11.22 -6.15
CA GLY A 12 -6.64 -11.95 -6.86
C GLY A 12 -7.08 -11.34 -8.19
N LYS A 13 -6.45 -10.27 -8.66
CA LYS A 13 -6.72 -9.64 -9.96
C LYS A 13 -6.36 -10.56 -11.13
N THR A 14 -5.33 -11.38 -10.94
CA THR A 14 -4.90 -12.40 -11.92
C THR A 14 -4.85 -13.75 -11.24
N ARG A 15 -5.27 -14.80 -11.93
CA ARG A 15 -5.17 -16.18 -11.41
C ARG A 15 -3.80 -16.76 -11.71
N SER A 16 -3.23 -17.50 -10.73
CA SER A 16 -2.02 -18.27 -10.98
C SER A 16 -2.31 -19.47 -11.90
N SER A 17 -1.40 -19.76 -12.81
CA SER A 17 -1.47 -20.97 -13.65
C SER A 17 -1.06 -22.24 -12.88
N SER A 18 -0.24 -22.08 -11.83
CA SER A 18 0.22 -23.17 -10.95
C SER A 18 0.74 -22.61 -9.63
N GLY A 19 0.99 -23.48 -8.66
CA GLY A 19 1.49 -23.10 -7.34
C GLY A 19 0.40 -22.66 -6.37
N SER A 20 0.81 -22.22 -5.18
CA SER A 20 -0.09 -21.74 -4.12
C SER A 20 0.44 -20.47 -3.49
N ILE A 21 -0.48 -19.59 -3.06
CA ILE A 21 -0.18 -18.38 -2.27
C ILE A 21 -1.01 -18.49 -1.01
N ARG A 22 -0.37 -18.44 0.16
CA ARG A 22 -1.04 -18.55 1.45
C ARG A 22 -0.82 -17.31 2.31
N TYR A 23 -1.87 -16.89 2.97
CA TYR A 23 -1.86 -15.82 3.96
C TYR A 23 -2.70 -16.25 5.17
N ASN A 24 -2.15 -16.21 6.39
CA ASN A 24 -2.82 -16.67 7.62
C ASN A 24 -3.52 -18.03 7.44
N ASN A 25 -2.82 -19.02 6.88
CA ASN A 25 -3.32 -20.36 6.57
C ASN A 25 -4.46 -20.44 5.53
N LYS A 26 -4.82 -19.33 4.89
CA LYS A 26 -5.82 -19.28 3.83
C LYS A 26 -5.13 -19.32 2.45
N GLU A 27 -5.68 -20.11 1.54
CA GLU A 27 -5.20 -20.21 0.16
C GLU A 27 -5.80 -19.08 -0.68
N LEU A 28 -4.98 -18.07 -1.02
CA LEU A 28 -5.42 -16.88 -1.75
C LEU A 28 -5.75 -17.14 -3.21
N THR A 29 -5.09 -18.10 -3.86
CA THR A 29 -5.28 -18.40 -5.30
C THR A 29 -6.69 -18.83 -5.67
N LYS A 30 -7.49 -19.24 -4.67
CA LYS A 30 -8.90 -19.65 -4.82
C LYS A 30 -9.88 -18.57 -4.40
N MET A 31 -9.42 -17.47 -3.82
CA MET A 31 -10.25 -16.39 -3.30
C MET A 31 -10.51 -15.33 -4.38
N ARG A 32 -11.64 -14.64 -4.26
CA ARG A 32 -11.96 -13.45 -5.06
C ARG A 32 -11.35 -12.21 -4.41
N GLU A 33 -11.13 -11.14 -5.16
CA GLU A 33 -10.55 -9.89 -4.65
C GLU A 33 -11.19 -9.40 -3.33
N HIS A 34 -12.52 -9.35 -3.28
CA HIS A 34 -13.23 -8.90 -2.08
C HIS A 34 -13.08 -9.84 -0.87
N GLU A 35 -12.81 -11.13 -1.09
CA GLU A 35 -12.53 -12.11 -0.03
C GLU A 35 -11.10 -11.90 0.50
N ILE A 36 -10.16 -11.57 -0.37
CA ILE A 36 -8.77 -11.24 -0.04
C ILE A 36 -8.72 -9.95 0.81
N VAL A 37 -9.46 -8.91 0.42
CA VAL A 37 -9.58 -7.68 1.22
C VAL A 37 -10.19 -7.99 2.60
N ARG A 38 -11.22 -8.83 2.67
CA ARG A 38 -11.80 -9.27 3.95
C ARG A 38 -10.86 -10.14 4.77
N ALA A 39 -9.88 -10.77 4.16
CA ALA A 39 -8.83 -11.52 4.86
C ALA A 39 -7.76 -10.61 5.50
N GLY A 40 -7.86 -9.29 5.30
CA GLY A 40 -6.95 -8.31 5.91
C GLY A 40 -5.84 -7.81 4.99
N ILE A 41 -5.93 -8.02 3.67
CA ILE A 41 -4.94 -7.57 2.70
C ILE A 41 -5.43 -6.29 2.02
N GLY A 42 -4.76 -5.16 2.26
CA GLY A 42 -4.97 -3.90 1.57
C GLY A 42 -3.97 -3.72 0.44
N ARG A 43 -4.42 -3.22 -0.72
CA ARG A 43 -3.55 -2.92 -1.85
C ARG A 43 -3.84 -1.53 -2.40
N LYS A 44 -2.76 -0.76 -2.62
CA LYS A 44 -2.80 0.46 -3.44
C LYS A 44 -2.72 0.05 -4.91
N PHE A 45 -3.68 0.49 -5.71
CA PHE A 45 -3.65 0.30 -7.17
C PHE A 45 -2.81 1.39 -7.85
N GLN A 46 -2.25 1.10 -9.03
CA GLN A 46 -1.46 2.05 -9.83
C GLN A 46 -2.29 3.23 -10.36
N THR A 47 -3.58 3.04 -10.59
CA THR A 47 -4.50 4.13 -10.92
C THR A 47 -4.95 4.83 -9.65
N PRO A 48 -4.89 6.16 -9.57
CA PRO A 48 -5.36 6.90 -8.41
C PRO A 48 -6.78 6.47 -8.04
N SER A 49 -6.94 5.93 -6.83
CA SER A 49 -8.25 5.54 -6.31
C SER A 49 -8.98 6.72 -5.67
N ILE A 50 -8.42 7.93 -5.83
CA ILE A 50 -8.90 9.15 -5.21
C ILE A 50 -10.08 9.71 -6.00
N TYR A 51 -11.11 10.08 -5.28
CA TYR A 51 -12.22 10.85 -5.83
C TYR A 51 -11.86 12.33 -5.80
N GLU A 52 -11.35 12.87 -6.91
CA GLU A 52 -10.74 14.20 -6.99
C GLU A 52 -11.69 15.34 -6.58
N LYS A 53 -12.99 15.19 -6.83
CA LYS A 53 -14.03 16.19 -6.49
C LYS A 53 -14.55 16.08 -5.06
N LEU A 54 -14.09 15.09 -4.32
CA LEU A 54 -14.39 14.92 -2.90
C LEU A 54 -13.25 15.46 -2.05
N SER A 55 -13.59 15.90 -0.82
CA SER A 55 -12.59 16.33 0.16
C SER A 55 -11.72 15.16 0.64
N VAL A 56 -10.61 15.48 1.29
CA VAL A 56 -9.77 14.47 1.98
C VAL A 56 -10.61 13.65 2.94
N TYR A 57 -11.45 14.31 3.76
CA TYR A 57 -12.35 13.64 4.70
C TYR A 57 -13.28 12.65 3.99
N GLU A 58 -13.94 13.07 2.93
CA GLU A 58 -14.89 12.25 2.18
C GLU A 58 -14.22 11.05 1.51
N ASN A 59 -13.00 11.21 0.99
CA ASN A 59 -12.20 10.10 0.45
C ASN A 59 -11.87 9.06 1.52
N LEU A 60 -11.48 9.48 2.73
CA LEU A 60 -11.24 8.60 3.86
C LEU A 60 -12.54 7.93 4.32
N GLU A 61 -13.64 8.69 4.40
CA GLU A 61 -14.95 8.21 4.83
C GLU A 61 -15.51 7.11 3.92
N ILE A 62 -15.43 7.29 2.59
CA ILE A 62 -15.87 6.27 1.61
C ILE A 62 -15.05 4.99 1.75
N SER A 63 -13.80 5.09 2.15
CA SER A 63 -12.90 3.95 2.34
C SER A 63 -13.11 3.22 3.65
N TYR A 64 -13.86 3.78 4.60
CA TYR A 64 -14.16 3.15 5.87
C TYR A 64 -14.97 1.87 5.64
N PRO A 65 -14.66 0.74 6.31
CA PRO A 65 -15.33 -0.54 6.11
C PRO A 65 -16.71 -0.55 6.78
N TRP A 66 -17.64 0.27 6.28
CA TRP A 66 -19.03 0.30 6.70
C TRP A 66 -19.62 -1.10 6.70
N GLY A 67 -20.59 -1.33 7.58
CA GLY A 67 -21.23 -2.64 7.79
C GLY A 67 -21.43 -3.38 6.47
N ARG A 68 -20.73 -4.48 6.31
CA ARG A 68 -20.50 -5.24 5.08
C ARG A 68 -21.75 -5.91 4.51
N THR A 69 -22.95 -5.41 4.85
CA THR A 69 -24.24 -5.87 4.36
C THR A 69 -24.99 -4.71 3.68
N VAL A 70 -25.77 -5.01 2.65
CA VAL A 70 -26.57 -4.03 1.89
C VAL A 70 -27.47 -3.21 2.84
N PHE A 71 -28.00 -3.82 3.90
CA PHE A 71 -28.82 -3.13 4.90
C PHE A 71 -28.00 -2.29 5.88
N GLY A 72 -26.73 -2.61 6.11
CA GLY A 72 -25.82 -1.81 6.95
C GLY A 72 -25.40 -0.51 6.26
N SER A 73 -25.24 -0.54 4.95
CA SER A 73 -24.88 0.66 4.16
C SER A 73 -26.04 1.66 4.02
N LEU A 74 -27.30 1.22 4.16
CA LEU A 74 -28.48 2.08 4.16
C LEU A 74 -28.68 2.84 5.51
N LYS A 75 -28.06 2.39 6.60
CA LYS A 75 -28.04 3.06 7.90
C LYS A 75 -26.71 3.77 8.13
N PHE A 76 -26.29 4.59 7.16
CA PHE A 76 -25.14 5.44 7.31
C PHE A 76 -25.33 6.40 8.50
N SER A 77 -24.46 6.31 9.48
CA SER A 77 -24.38 7.26 10.59
C SER A 77 -22.92 7.54 10.86
N ARG A 78 -22.52 8.79 10.79
CA ARG A 78 -21.20 9.26 11.23
C ARG A 78 -21.10 9.08 12.75
N THR A 79 -20.75 7.87 13.17
CA THR A 79 -20.51 7.60 14.58
C THR A 79 -19.22 8.28 15.05
N LYS A 80 -19.11 8.52 16.35
CA LYS A 80 -17.88 9.07 16.92
C LYS A 80 -16.65 8.21 16.57
N GLU A 81 -16.79 6.89 16.58
CA GLU A 81 -15.73 5.94 16.22
C GLU A 81 -15.18 6.17 14.80
N VAL A 82 -16.06 6.43 13.83
CA VAL A 82 -15.67 6.71 12.44
C VAL A 82 -14.93 8.03 12.35
N ILE A 83 -15.46 9.07 12.99
CA ILE A 83 -14.84 10.40 13.00
C ILE A 83 -13.46 10.33 13.65
N ASP A 84 -13.34 9.67 14.80
CA ASP A 84 -12.08 9.51 15.52
C ASP A 84 -11.07 8.74 14.67
N ARG A 85 -11.48 7.67 13.97
CA ARG A 85 -10.61 6.89 13.09
C ARG A 85 -10.14 7.69 11.88
N ILE A 86 -11.01 8.47 11.24
CA ILE A 86 -10.63 9.32 10.11
C ILE A 86 -9.62 10.38 10.55
N ASN A 87 -9.84 11.04 11.68
CA ASN A 87 -8.93 12.04 12.20
C ASN A 87 -7.56 11.43 12.55
N GLU A 88 -7.55 10.28 13.23
CA GLU A 88 -6.31 9.54 13.54
C GLU A 88 -5.50 9.23 12.26
N VAL A 89 -6.16 8.72 11.23
CA VAL A 89 -5.50 8.41 9.97
C VAL A 89 -5.04 9.69 9.26
N ALA A 90 -5.85 10.75 9.25
CA ALA A 90 -5.47 12.03 8.64
C ALA A 90 -4.24 12.65 9.30
N GLU A 91 -4.09 12.52 10.63
CA GLU A 91 -2.87 12.91 11.34
C GLU A 91 -1.67 12.06 10.91
N GLN A 92 -1.86 10.73 10.81
CA GLN A 92 -0.78 9.82 10.40
C GLN A 92 -0.25 10.15 9.01
N ILE A 93 -1.12 10.50 8.05
CA ILE A 93 -0.78 10.80 6.67
C ILE A 93 -0.50 12.30 6.42
N PHE A 94 -0.34 13.11 7.46
CA PHE A 94 -0.02 14.54 7.39
C PHE A 94 -1.07 15.42 6.67
N LEU A 95 -2.34 15.03 6.69
CA LEU A 95 -3.43 15.74 6.00
C LEU A 95 -4.54 16.22 6.95
N VAL A 96 -4.33 16.20 8.26
CA VAL A 96 -5.35 16.60 9.25
C VAL A 96 -5.82 18.06 9.06
N ASP A 97 -4.92 18.98 8.71
CA ASP A 97 -5.23 20.38 8.47
C ASP A 97 -5.91 20.63 7.09
N MET A 98 -6.01 19.58 6.27
CA MET A 98 -6.54 19.63 4.91
C MET A 98 -7.80 18.76 4.71
N LEU A 99 -8.46 18.36 5.80
CA LEU A 99 -9.61 17.46 5.74
C LEU A 99 -10.74 17.96 4.83
N GLU A 100 -10.99 19.27 4.81
CA GLU A 100 -12.04 19.90 3.98
C GLU A 100 -11.55 20.29 2.57
N THR A 101 -10.27 20.06 2.26
CA THR A 101 -9.70 20.38 0.95
C THR A 101 -10.11 19.34 -0.08
N GLU A 102 -10.57 19.77 -1.27
CA GLU A 102 -10.83 18.88 -2.39
C GLU A 102 -9.54 18.18 -2.84
N ALA A 103 -9.62 16.88 -3.07
CA ALA A 103 -8.45 16.06 -3.38
C ALA A 103 -7.75 16.48 -4.68
N GLU A 104 -8.44 17.11 -5.62
CA GLU A 104 -7.82 17.66 -6.84
C GLU A 104 -6.76 18.73 -6.56
N LEU A 105 -6.92 19.49 -5.46
CA LEU A 105 -6.03 20.59 -5.06
C LEU A 105 -4.77 20.12 -4.33
N LEU A 106 -4.69 18.85 -3.97
CA LEU A 106 -3.53 18.26 -3.31
C LEU A 106 -2.34 18.17 -4.27
N SER A 107 -1.12 18.35 -3.73
CA SER A 107 0.11 18.00 -4.45
C SER A 107 0.15 16.50 -4.78
N HIS A 108 1.04 16.12 -5.70
CA HIS A 108 1.20 14.71 -6.06
C HIS A 108 1.54 13.84 -4.84
N GLY A 109 2.48 14.27 -4.00
CA GLY A 109 2.84 13.56 -2.77
C GLY A 109 1.69 13.47 -1.78
N GLN A 110 0.92 14.55 -1.61
CA GLN A 110 -0.27 14.55 -0.75
C GLN A 110 -1.35 13.59 -1.25
N LYS A 111 -1.55 13.49 -2.57
CA LYS A 111 -2.45 12.49 -3.17
C LYS A 111 -1.99 11.07 -2.85
N GLN A 112 -0.69 10.80 -2.91
CA GLN A 112 -0.13 9.50 -2.52
C GLN A 112 -0.37 9.19 -1.03
N TRP A 113 -0.21 10.18 -0.15
CA TRP A 113 -0.53 10.02 1.28
C TRP A 113 -2.01 9.75 1.51
N LEU A 114 -2.89 10.45 0.78
CA LEU A 114 -4.33 10.20 0.86
C LEU A 114 -4.67 8.75 0.47
N GLU A 115 -4.07 8.22 -0.59
CA GLU A 115 -4.24 6.81 -0.99
C GLU A 115 -3.79 5.83 0.09
N ILE A 116 -2.65 6.09 0.74
CA ILE A 116 -2.19 5.30 1.89
C ILE A 116 -3.22 5.39 3.02
N GLY A 117 -3.74 6.60 3.30
CA GLY A 117 -4.78 6.81 4.30
C GLY A 117 -6.06 6.03 4.03
N MET A 118 -6.52 6.00 2.78
CA MET A 118 -7.70 5.22 2.37
C MET A 118 -7.51 3.72 2.63
N LEU A 119 -6.28 3.20 2.56
CA LEU A 119 -5.97 1.84 2.98
C LEU A 119 -5.96 1.70 4.51
N LEU A 120 -5.32 2.64 5.21
CA LEU A 120 -5.19 2.61 6.68
C LEU A 120 -6.53 2.67 7.39
N VAL A 121 -7.49 3.43 6.87
CA VAL A 121 -8.86 3.51 7.43
C VAL A 121 -9.53 2.13 7.47
N GLN A 122 -9.24 1.26 6.50
CA GLN A 122 -9.76 -0.11 6.44
C GLN A 122 -9.13 -1.06 7.45
N ASN A 123 -8.08 -0.62 8.16
CA ASN A 123 -7.33 -1.37 9.16
C ASN A 123 -6.83 -2.74 8.66
N PRO A 124 -6.11 -2.83 7.51
CA PRO A 124 -5.59 -4.08 7.00
C PRO A 124 -4.42 -4.60 7.86
N GLU A 125 -4.24 -5.92 7.92
CA GLU A 125 -3.06 -6.55 8.56
C GLU A 125 -1.83 -6.53 7.64
N LEU A 126 -2.06 -6.62 6.32
CA LEU A 126 -1.03 -6.55 5.28
C LEU A 126 -1.36 -5.44 4.30
N ILE A 127 -0.41 -4.56 4.05
CA ILE A 127 -0.51 -3.48 3.05
C ILE A 127 0.46 -3.76 1.92
N MET A 128 -0.02 -3.64 0.68
CA MET A 128 0.83 -3.72 -0.51
C MET A 128 0.85 -2.35 -1.21
N LEU A 129 2.03 -1.77 -1.35
CA LEU A 129 2.27 -0.49 -1.99
C LEU A 129 3.13 -0.67 -3.25
N ASP A 130 2.75 0.04 -4.29
CA ASP A 130 3.45 0.01 -5.57
C ASP A 130 3.96 1.42 -5.87
N GLU A 131 5.29 1.56 -5.90
CA GLU A 131 6.01 2.81 -6.11
C GLU A 131 5.45 3.98 -5.25
N PRO A 132 5.37 3.82 -3.91
CA PRO A 132 4.69 4.79 -3.05
C PRO A 132 5.34 6.17 -3.01
N VAL A 133 6.58 6.30 -3.48
CA VAL A 133 7.32 7.57 -3.48
C VAL A 133 7.62 8.12 -4.88
N ALA A 134 7.04 7.51 -5.93
CA ALA A 134 7.21 7.98 -7.29
C ALA A 134 6.77 9.44 -7.44
N GLY A 135 7.63 10.28 -8.06
CA GLY A 135 7.32 11.71 -8.30
C GLY A 135 7.33 12.60 -7.06
N MET A 136 7.70 12.09 -5.89
CA MET A 136 7.81 12.87 -4.65
C MET A 136 9.12 13.67 -4.57
N THR A 137 9.06 14.82 -3.92
CA THR A 137 10.23 15.59 -3.51
C THR A 137 11.03 14.83 -2.44
N ALA A 138 12.29 15.19 -2.22
CA ALA A 138 13.13 14.58 -1.18
C ALA A 138 12.49 14.67 0.22
N LYS A 139 11.84 15.82 0.54
CA LYS A 139 11.15 16.02 1.82
C LYS A 139 9.92 15.12 1.97
N GLU A 140 9.13 14.96 0.90
CA GLU A 140 7.97 14.07 0.91
C GLU A 140 8.39 12.61 1.03
N ARG A 141 9.47 12.19 0.34
CA ARG A 141 10.03 10.84 0.47
C ARG A 141 10.50 10.53 1.88
N GLU A 142 11.16 11.48 2.55
CA GLU A 142 11.59 11.32 3.94
C GLU A 142 10.39 11.17 4.89
N ALA A 143 9.37 12.02 4.72
CA ALA A 143 8.13 11.92 5.49
C ALA A 143 7.40 10.58 5.23
N THR A 144 7.39 10.11 3.99
CA THR A 144 6.79 8.82 3.63
C THR A 144 7.56 7.65 4.25
N ALA A 145 8.90 7.71 4.27
CA ALA A 145 9.70 6.69 4.95
C ALA A 145 9.34 6.60 6.43
N ALA A 146 9.31 7.74 7.14
CA ALA A 146 8.93 7.78 8.55
C ALA A 146 7.49 7.28 8.80
N LEU A 147 6.55 7.60 7.90
CA LEU A 147 5.18 7.08 7.95
C LEU A 147 5.18 5.55 7.83
N LEU A 148 5.88 5.00 6.83
CA LEU A 148 5.90 3.55 6.57
C LEU A 148 6.61 2.79 7.71
N GLU A 149 7.68 3.31 8.28
CA GLU A 149 8.33 2.76 9.46
C GLU A 149 7.37 2.71 10.66
N LYS A 150 6.56 3.76 10.86
CA LYS A 150 5.56 3.77 11.92
C LYS A 150 4.48 2.71 11.69
N ILE A 151 3.99 2.59 10.46
CA ILE A 151 2.98 1.61 10.09
C ILE A 151 3.51 0.18 10.24
N ALA A 152 4.78 -0.06 9.87
CA ALA A 152 5.42 -1.38 9.94
C ALA A 152 5.53 -1.96 11.36
N LYS A 153 5.45 -1.11 12.41
CA LYS A 153 5.44 -1.59 13.81
C LYS A 153 4.17 -2.35 14.19
N GLU A 154 3.07 -2.10 13.47
CA GLU A 154 1.76 -2.66 13.80
C GLU A 154 1.25 -3.66 12.77
N ARG A 155 1.79 -3.63 11.55
CA ARG A 155 1.32 -4.45 10.43
C ARG A 155 2.41 -4.74 9.41
N SER A 156 2.21 -5.76 8.60
CA SER A 156 3.14 -6.10 7.53
C SER A 156 2.95 -5.19 6.33
N ILE A 157 4.06 -4.80 5.69
CA ILE A 157 4.04 -3.99 4.47
C ILE A 157 4.88 -4.70 3.39
N ILE A 158 4.34 -4.83 2.20
CA ILE A 158 5.08 -5.22 1.00
C ILE A 158 5.17 -4.00 0.09
N ILE A 159 6.38 -3.60 -0.25
CA ILE A 159 6.64 -2.45 -1.11
C ILE A 159 7.33 -2.92 -2.37
N ILE A 160 6.86 -2.45 -3.51
CA ILE A 160 7.55 -2.59 -4.79
C ILE A 160 8.14 -1.23 -5.10
N GLU A 161 9.45 -1.19 -5.22
CA GLU A 161 10.22 0.02 -5.49
C GLU A 161 11.45 -0.29 -6.33
N HIS A 162 11.91 0.72 -7.03
CA HIS A 162 13.17 0.72 -7.77
C HIS A 162 14.17 1.75 -7.23
N ASP A 163 13.76 2.62 -6.31
CA ASP A 163 14.62 3.54 -5.58
C ASP A 163 15.35 2.79 -4.45
N MET A 164 16.57 2.34 -4.76
CA MET A 164 17.38 1.53 -3.84
C MET A 164 17.74 2.26 -2.54
N ASP A 165 17.84 3.60 -2.58
CA ASP A 165 18.16 4.40 -1.39
C ASP A 165 16.93 4.51 -0.49
N PHE A 166 15.74 4.60 -1.06
CA PHE A 166 14.51 4.55 -0.31
C PHE A 166 14.29 3.16 0.32
N VAL A 167 14.47 2.09 -0.47
CA VAL A 167 14.35 0.71 0.03
C VAL A 167 15.33 0.45 1.18
N ALA A 168 16.57 0.94 1.08
CA ALA A 168 17.59 0.77 2.12
C ALA A 168 17.21 1.39 3.47
N LYS A 169 16.36 2.41 3.47
CA LYS A 169 15.90 3.08 4.70
C LYS A 169 14.82 2.29 5.44
N ILE A 170 13.94 1.60 4.70
CA ILE A 170 12.68 1.10 5.26
C ILE A 170 12.54 -0.41 5.24
N ALA A 171 13.33 -1.14 4.46
CA ALA A 171 13.15 -2.57 4.27
C ALA A 171 13.99 -3.41 5.24
N ASP A 172 13.34 -4.31 5.98
CA ASP A 172 14.00 -5.34 6.77
C ASP A 172 14.51 -6.48 5.89
N GLN A 173 13.76 -6.81 4.83
CA GLN A 173 14.07 -7.87 3.88
C GLN A 173 13.79 -7.41 2.44
N VAL A 174 14.70 -7.69 1.54
CA VAL A 174 14.61 -7.34 0.12
C VAL A 174 14.61 -8.60 -0.72
N THR A 175 13.68 -8.69 -1.67
CA THR A 175 13.61 -9.75 -2.68
C THR A 175 13.78 -9.13 -4.06
N VAL A 176 14.87 -9.47 -4.73
CA VAL A 176 15.15 -9.01 -6.10
C VAL A 176 14.56 -9.99 -7.10
N LEU A 177 13.76 -9.48 -8.02
CA LEU A 177 13.12 -10.25 -9.09
C LEU A 177 13.72 -9.90 -10.44
N HIS A 178 14.09 -10.92 -11.21
CA HIS A 178 14.53 -10.76 -12.58
C HIS A 178 13.94 -11.86 -13.47
N LEU A 179 13.34 -11.49 -14.60
CA LEU A 179 12.70 -12.41 -15.55
C LEU A 179 11.73 -13.42 -14.89
N GLY A 180 10.94 -12.94 -13.90
CA GLY A 180 9.94 -13.76 -13.21
C GLY A 180 10.49 -14.69 -12.13
N LYS A 181 11.80 -14.68 -11.87
CA LYS A 181 12.44 -15.50 -10.85
C LYS A 181 13.01 -14.66 -9.72
N ILE A 182 13.10 -15.23 -8.53
CA ILE A 182 13.88 -14.63 -7.45
C ILE A 182 15.35 -14.74 -7.84
N LEU A 183 16.01 -13.60 -7.92
CA LEU A 183 17.43 -13.50 -8.18
C LEU A 183 18.21 -13.57 -6.86
N LYS A 184 17.78 -12.79 -5.88
CA LYS A 184 18.39 -12.71 -4.55
C LYS A 184 17.33 -12.36 -3.52
N GLU A 185 17.50 -12.85 -2.30
CA GLU A 185 16.72 -12.48 -1.14
C GLU A 185 17.65 -12.34 0.07
N GLY A 186 17.45 -11.29 0.87
CA GLY A 186 18.28 -11.02 2.05
C GLY A 186 18.11 -9.58 2.55
N SER A 187 19.03 -9.16 3.41
CA SER A 187 19.16 -7.76 3.82
C SER A 187 19.57 -6.87 2.64
N MET A 188 19.40 -5.57 2.78
CA MET A 188 19.79 -4.62 1.73
C MET A 188 21.29 -4.71 1.40
N ASP A 189 22.15 -4.90 2.42
CA ASP A 189 23.59 -5.02 2.24
C ASP A 189 23.97 -6.30 1.47
N GLU A 190 23.34 -7.42 1.77
CA GLU A 190 23.50 -8.68 1.05
C GLU A 190 23.06 -8.59 -0.41
N VAL A 191 22.00 -7.86 -0.67
CA VAL A 191 21.46 -7.63 -2.01
C VAL A 191 22.37 -6.71 -2.81
N ARG A 192 22.82 -5.58 -2.23
CA ARG A 192 23.71 -4.62 -2.87
C ARG A 192 25.10 -5.20 -3.20
N SER A 193 25.60 -6.10 -2.36
CA SER A 193 26.91 -6.72 -2.54
C SER A 193 26.92 -7.91 -3.50
N ASP A 194 25.76 -8.40 -3.92
CA ASP A 194 25.65 -9.54 -4.81
C ASP A 194 26.07 -9.18 -6.25
N PRO A 195 27.10 -9.84 -6.83
CA PRO A 195 27.61 -9.50 -8.17
C PRO A 195 26.58 -9.62 -9.28
N VAL A 196 25.64 -10.59 -9.17
CA VAL A 196 24.62 -10.80 -10.20
C VAL A 196 23.55 -9.70 -10.12
N VAL A 197 23.21 -9.24 -8.91
CA VAL A 197 22.31 -8.09 -8.71
C VAL A 197 22.96 -6.83 -9.28
N GLN A 198 24.26 -6.62 -9.03
CA GLN A 198 25.01 -5.49 -9.57
C GLN A 198 25.03 -5.49 -11.09
N GLU A 199 25.28 -6.62 -11.72
CA GLU A 199 25.28 -6.78 -13.18
C GLU A 199 23.91 -6.44 -13.80
N VAL A 200 22.83 -6.93 -13.18
CA VAL A 200 21.47 -6.81 -13.73
C VAL A 200 20.84 -5.43 -13.49
N TYR A 201 21.11 -4.80 -12.35
CA TYR A 201 20.41 -3.58 -11.92
C TYR A 201 21.28 -2.33 -11.88
N LEU A 202 22.59 -2.45 -11.68
CA LEU A 202 23.49 -1.31 -11.57
C LEU A 202 24.28 -1.05 -12.86
N GLY A 203 24.18 -1.94 -13.84
CA GLY A 203 24.63 -1.72 -15.23
C GLY A 203 26.11 -1.35 -15.36
N HIS A 204 26.99 -2.28 -15.05
CA HIS A 204 28.42 -2.18 -15.38
C HIS A 204 28.76 -3.07 -16.54
#